data_e3f2aada5ea1f9ed2cbf580999ae4cd1
#
_entry.id   e3f2aada5ea1f9ed2cbf580999ae4cd1
#
_cell.length_a   1.000
_cell.length_b   1.000
_cell.length_c   1.000
_cell.angle_alpha   90.00
_cell.angle_beta   90.00
_cell.angle_gamma   90.00
#
_symmetry.space_group_name_H-M   'P 1'
#
loop_
_entity.id
_entity.type
_entity.pdbx_description
1 polymer ?
#
loop_
_entity_poly.entity_id
_entity_poly.type
_entity_poly.pdbx_seq_one_letter_code
_entity_poly.pdbx_strand_id
1 'polypeptide(L)'
;MMIRRQLLLASKPQISPKHRVKDLDQLRQLLQSALKLELTTIPPYLCALYSIKEGSNPEAVQAIVSVAMEEMLHMALAANVLNAIGGTPIVNEKEFVPSYPQNVKTLNMTIPLERFCKDSIDTFIEIERPDDEVHSQPCAGCCHFDDAKSIAQFYDLIKCGLTDLSENGTKNIFDGDPERQIGPEQYYGSGGVITHVSDLTTAITAIDEIIGQGEGIPHSIWAGSGPTTGRADYLEVAHFYRFLEIRKERRYSGHETVPPANGKYPLPTGERMHVSWGDVYPMRKNPKMADLPSGSEVLKKSIAFNRTYTDLLNTLNLAMNGKPDLIMKSVGIMYELKYQAIELMRIPMPGCKDETVGPSFEFLG
;
A
#
# COMPACT_ATOMS: atom_id res chain seq x y z
N MET A 1 13.22 -32.24 31.57
CA MET A 1 13.41 -31.75 30.19
C MET A 1 12.31 -32.26 29.22
N MET A 2 11.07 -32.45 29.71
CA MET A 2 9.93 -33.01 28.94
C MET A 2 8.60 -32.22 29.03
N ILE A 3 8.63 -30.98 29.55
CA ILE A 3 7.40 -30.19 29.76
C ILE A 3 7.32 -28.97 28.78
N ARG A 4 8.33 -28.72 27.94
CA ARG A 4 8.37 -27.57 27.01
C ARG A 4 7.94 -27.86 25.58
N ARG A 5 7.53 -29.10 25.25
CA ARG A 5 7.11 -29.49 23.89
C ARG A 5 5.59 -29.61 23.68
N GLN A 6 4.79 -29.43 24.72
CA GLN A 6 3.31 -29.58 24.65
C GLN A 6 2.55 -28.24 24.58
N LEU A 7 3.22 -27.07 24.61
CA LEU A 7 2.57 -25.75 24.55
C LEU A 7 2.63 -25.08 23.16
N LEU A 8 3.12 -25.81 22.12
CA LEU A 8 3.18 -25.33 20.73
C LEU A 8 2.20 -26.03 19.80
N LEU A 9 1.25 -26.77 20.34
CA LEU A 9 0.03 -27.17 19.63
C LEU A 9 -1.11 -26.24 20.06
N ALA A 10 -0.91 -24.93 19.84
CA ALA A 10 -2.01 -23.99 19.81
C ALA A 10 -3.00 -24.50 18.76
N SER A 11 -4.22 -24.77 19.19
CA SER A 11 -5.33 -25.23 18.36
C SER A 11 -5.35 -24.50 17.02
N LYS A 12 -5.25 -25.25 15.90
CA LYS A 12 -5.50 -24.70 14.57
C LYS A 12 -6.79 -23.90 14.64
N PRO A 13 -6.82 -22.64 14.21
CA PRO A 13 -8.05 -21.87 14.21
C PRO A 13 -9.11 -22.61 13.41
N GLN A 14 -10.22 -22.93 14.04
CA GLN A 14 -11.35 -23.56 13.35
C GLN A 14 -12.13 -22.48 12.61
N ILE A 15 -11.72 -22.18 11.37
CA ILE A 15 -12.51 -21.35 10.47
C ILE A 15 -13.79 -22.11 10.13
N SER A 16 -14.93 -21.44 10.27
CA SER A 16 -16.22 -22.03 9.87
C SER A 16 -16.16 -22.44 8.39
N PRO A 17 -16.66 -23.62 8.00
CA PRO A 17 -16.63 -24.09 6.61
C PRO A 17 -17.25 -23.13 5.58
N LYS A 18 -18.11 -22.20 6.01
CA LYS A 18 -18.73 -21.18 5.15
C LYS A 18 -17.78 -20.04 4.75
N HIS A 19 -16.60 -19.96 5.34
CA HIS A 19 -15.70 -18.82 5.30
C HIS A 19 -14.30 -19.13 4.77
N ARG A 20 -14.14 -20.25 4.07
CA ARG A 20 -12.87 -20.67 3.49
C ARG A 20 -12.75 -20.26 2.02
N VAL A 21 -11.54 -19.92 1.61
CA VAL A 21 -11.18 -19.85 0.19
C VAL A 21 -11.44 -21.23 -0.42
N LYS A 22 -12.29 -21.29 -1.44
CA LYS A 22 -12.82 -22.56 -1.96
C LYS A 22 -11.83 -23.29 -2.86
N ASP A 23 -11.08 -22.54 -3.64
CA ASP A 23 -10.20 -23.06 -4.66
C ASP A 23 -9.09 -22.06 -5.01
N LEU A 24 -8.16 -22.50 -5.84
CA LEU A 24 -7.01 -21.74 -6.29
C LEU A 24 -7.40 -20.50 -7.11
N ASP A 25 -8.49 -20.57 -7.87
CA ASP A 25 -8.92 -19.44 -8.70
C ASP A 25 -9.49 -18.31 -7.84
N GLN A 26 -10.22 -18.64 -6.77
CA GLN A 26 -10.65 -17.64 -5.80
C GLN A 26 -9.45 -17.02 -5.06
N LEU A 27 -8.43 -17.81 -4.72
CA LEU A 27 -7.21 -17.29 -4.10
C LEU A 27 -6.45 -16.33 -5.03
N ARG A 28 -6.34 -16.66 -6.32
CA ARG A 28 -5.77 -15.77 -7.34
C ARG A 28 -6.55 -14.47 -7.46
N GLN A 29 -7.88 -14.51 -7.41
CA GLN A 29 -8.74 -13.32 -7.44
C GLN A 29 -8.54 -12.43 -6.21
N LEU A 30 -8.36 -13.01 -5.02
CA LEU A 30 -8.06 -12.27 -3.80
C LEU A 30 -6.70 -11.57 -3.89
N LEU A 31 -5.66 -12.26 -4.37
CA LEU A 31 -4.34 -11.66 -4.58
C LEU A 31 -4.36 -10.56 -5.65
N GLN A 32 -5.16 -10.73 -6.70
CA GLN A 32 -5.36 -9.70 -7.69
C GLN A 32 -6.12 -8.48 -7.10
N SER A 33 -7.04 -8.71 -6.16
CA SER A 33 -7.69 -7.64 -5.41
C SER A 33 -6.74 -6.95 -4.44
N ALA A 34 -5.78 -7.68 -3.86
CA ALA A 34 -4.68 -7.11 -3.07
C ALA A 34 -3.86 -6.13 -3.90
N LEU A 35 -3.41 -6.53 -5.10
CA LEU A 35 -2.70 -5.63 -6.03
C LEU A 35 -3.47 -4.35 -6.33
N LYS A 36 -4.78 -4.45 -6.51
CA LYS A 36 -5.63 -3.27 -6.73
C LYS A 36 -5.72 -2.39 -5.49
N LEU A 37 -5.77 -2.98 -4.30
CA LEU A 37 -5.81 -2.26 -3.04
C LEU A 37 -4.54 -1.44 -2.85
N GLU A 38 -3.36 -2.05 -2.99
CA GLU A 38 -2.07 -1.37 -2.90
C GLU A 38 -1.94 -0.24 -3.95
N LEU A 39 -2.34 -0.51 -5.20
CA LEU A 39 -2.35 0.53 -6.24
C LEU A 39 -3.32 1.68 -5.91
N THR A 40 -4.36 1.43 -5.11
CA THR A 40 -5.35 2.46 -4.75
C THR A 40 -4.81 3.46 -3.73
N THR A 41 -3.84 3.09 -2.90
CA THR A 41 -3.27 3.96 -1.85
C THR A 41 -2.19 4.89 -2.41
N ILE A 42 -1.42 4.46 -3.39
CA ILE A 42 -0.24 5.17 -3.91
C ILE A 42 -0.58 6.57 -4.49
N PRO A 43 -1.51 6.75 -5.45
CA PRO A 43 -1.82 8.07 -6.00
C PRO A 43 -2.28 9.12 -4.98
N PRO A 44 -3.14 8.81 -3.97
CA PRO A 44 -3.45 9.73 -2.87
C PRO A 44 -2.21 10.18 -2.10
N TYR A 45 -1.31 9.26 -1.72
CA TYR A 45 -0.07 9.59 -1.02
C TYR A 45 0.83 10.47 -1.87
N LEU A 46 0.97 10.16 -3.17
CA LEU A 46 1.73 10.96 -4.10
C LEU A 46 1.11 12.35 -4.34
N CYS A 47 -0.22 12.49 -4.39
CA CYS A 47 -0.88 13.79 -4.47
C CYS A 47 -0.55 14.68 -3.27
N ALA A 48 -0.68 14.14 -2.06
CA ALA A 48 -0.31 14.86 -0.85
C ALA A 48 1.18 15.25 -0.88
N LEU A 49 2.05 14.29 -1.16
CA LEU A 49 3.51 14.49 -1.23
C LEU A 49 3.91 15.59 -2.22
N TYR A 50 3.43 15.50 -3.46
CA TYR A 50 3.82 16.44 -4.54
C TYR A 50 3.21 17.82 -4.35
N SER A 51 2.15 17.95 -3.55
CA SER A 51 1.56 19.25 -3.22
C SER A 51 2.38 20.03 -2.20
N ILE A 52 3.26 19.40 -1.44
CA ILE A 52 4.15 20.07 -0.49
C ILE A 52 5.19 20.89 -1.28
N LYS A 53 5.31 22.19 -0.97
CA LYS A 53 6.30 23.05 -1.64
C LYS A 53 7.71 22.60 -1.31
N GLU A 54 8.58 22.69 -2.30
CA GLU A 54 9.97 22.28 -2.19
C GLU A 54 10.68 22.98 -1.02
N GLY A 55 11.40 22.19 -0.21
CA GLY A 55 12.12 22.67 0.99
C GLY A 55 11.26 22.83 2.23
N SER A 56 9.93 22.63 2.17
CA SER A 56 9.06 22.65 3.35
C SER A 56 8.74 21.24 3.86
N ASN A 57 8.31 21.12 5.12
CA ASN A 57 7.84 19.89 5.76
C ASN A 57 8.78 18.67 5.60
N PRO A 58 10.11 18.76 5.82
CA PRO A 58 11.03 17.66 5.48
C PRO A 58 10.70 16.35 6.18
N GLU A 59 10.24 16.39 7.42
CA GLU A 59 9.89 15.18 8.18
C GLU A 59 8.60 14.53 7.67
N ALA A 60 7.56 15.33 7.35
CA ALA A 60 6.34 14.81 6.75
C ALA A 60 6.59 14.25 5.35
N VAL A 61 7.42 14.93 4.55
CA VAL A 61 7.87 14.44 3.23
C VAL A 61 8.55 13.09 3.37
N GLN A 62 9.49 12.95 4.31
CA GLN A 62 10.20 11.68 4.53
C GLN A 62 9.23 10.57 4.92
N ALA A 63 8.29 10.83 5.84
CA ALA A 63 7.30 9.85 6.28
C ALA A 63 6.38 9.41 5.13
N ILE A 64 5.84 10.35 4.32
CA ILE A 64 4.96 9.99 3.20
C ILE A 64 5.74 9.26 2.09
N VAL A 65 6.99 9.66 1.82
CA VAL A 65 7.84 8.96 0.84
C VAL A 65 8.10 7.53 1.28
N SER A 66 8.46 7.30 2.55
CA SER A 66 8.75 5.95 3.04
C SER A 66 7.53 5.05 2.93
N VAL A 67 6.33 5.54 3.32
CA VAL A 67 5.08 4.79 3.14
C VAL A 67 4.82 4.49 1.66
N ALA A 68 4.87 5.48 0.77
CA ALA A 68 4.63 5.26 -0.65
C ALA A 68 5.59 4.25 -1.29
N MET A 69 6.83 4.17 -0.80
CA MET A 69 7.82 3.18 -1.26
C MET A 69 7.52 1.79 -0.74
N GLU A 70 7.04 1.67 0.49
CA GLU A 70 6.61 0.39 1.07
C GLU A 70 5.34 -0.13 0.39
N GLU A 71 4.38 0.73 0.00
CA GLU A 71 3.22 0.34 -0.82
C GLU A 71 3.64 -0.23 -2.19
N MET A 72 4.69 0.32 -2.81
CA MET A 72 5.24 -0.25 -4.04
C MET A 72 5.88 -1.63 -3.81
N LEU A 73 6.52 -1.84 -2.65
CA LEU A 73 7.01 -3.16 -2.23
C LEU A 73 5.86 -4.13 -2.01
N HIS A 74 4.79 -3.71 -1.31
CA HIS A 74 3.59 -4.52 -1.08
C HIS A 74 2.98 -5.01 -2.39
N MET A 75 2.85 -4.11 -3.38
CA MET A 75 2.44 -4.50 -4.73
C MET A 75 3.35 -5.59 -5.34
N ALA A 76 4.67 -5.44 -5.22
CA ALA A 76 5.62 -6.41 -5.79
C ALA A 76 5.56 -7.75 -5.05
N LEU A 77 5.44 -7.74 -3.72
CA LEU A 77 5.27 -8.95 -2.89
C LEU A 77 3.97 -9.69 -3.23
N ALA A 78 2.84 -8.97 -3.31
CA ALA A 78 1.55 -9.55 -3.70
C ALA A 78 1.60 -10.15 -5.12
N ALA A 79 2.29 -9.49 -6.07
CA ALA A 79 2.52 -10.00 -7.41
C ALA A 79 3.37 -11.28 -7.42
N ASN A 80 4.42 -11.33 -6.59
CA ASN A 80 5.26 -12.53 -6.46
C ASN A 80 4.47 -13.72 -5.90
N VAL A 81 3.63 -13.51 -4.86
CA VAL A 81 2.75 -14.55 -4.33
C VAL A 81 1.77 -15.04 -5.41
N LEU A 82 1.16 -14.11 -6.17
CA LEU A 82 0.23 -14.45 -7.25
C LEU A 82 0.91 -15.24 -8.37
N ASN A 83 2.12 -14.83 -8.78
CA ASN A 83 2.93 -15.57 -9.76
C ASN A 83 3.29 -16.96 -9.26
N ALA A 84 3.70 -17.10 -7.98
CA ALA A 84 4.10 -18.38 -7.40
C ALA A 84 3.00 -19.45 -7.45
N ILE A 85 1.73 -19.02 -7.33
CA ILE A 85 0.56 -19.91 -7.45
C ILE A 85 -0.01 -19.98 -8.89
N GLY A 86 0.79 -19.64 -9.91
CA GLY A 86 0.41 -19.72 -11.31
C GLY A 86 -0.65 -18.72 -11.75
N GLY A 87 -0.79 -17.59 -11.04
CA GLY A 87 -1.63 -16.47 -11.45
C GLY A 87 -0.91 -15.51 -12.40
N THR A 88 -1.60 -14.45 -12.80
CA THR A 88 -1.05 -13.40 -13.67
C THR A 88 -1.40 -12.03 -13.11
N PRO A 89 -0.44 -11.30 -12.51
CA PRO A 89 -0.65 -9.94 -12.05
C PRO A 89 -1.11 -9.01 -13.18
N ILE A 90 -2.17 -8.23 -12.93
CA ILE A 90 -2.71 -7.25 -13.88
C ILE A 90 -2.79 -5.90 -13.16
N VAL A 91 -2.09 -4.89 -13.69
CA VAL A 91 -2.08 -3.53 -13.12
C VAL A 91 -2.31 -2.44 -14.17
N ASN A 92 -2.51 -2.81 -15.44
CA ASN A 92 -2.63 -1.89 -16.59
C ASN A 92 -3.91 -2.10 -17.41
N GLU A 93 -4.98 -2.53 -16.78
CA GLU A 93 -6.29 -2.61 -17.40
C GLU A 93 -7.25 -1.61 -16.76
N LYS A 94 -8.16 -1.04 -17.55
CA LYS A 94 -9.08 0.02 -17.12
C LYS A 94 -9.94 -0.37 -15.92
N GLU A 95 -10.36 -1.62 -15.85
CA GLU A 95 -11.15 -2.17 -14.75
C GLU A 95 -10.34 -2.30 -13.47
N PHE A 96 -9.02 -2.33 -13.62
CA PHE A 96 -8.06 -2.53 -12.55
C PHE A 96 -7.55 -1.22 -11.97
N VAL A 97 -7.26 -0.24 -12.84
CA VAL A 97 -6.69 1.04 -12.42
C VAL A 97 -7.75 1.84 -11.65
N PRO A 98 -7.44 2.30 -10.42
CA PRO A 98 -8.37 3.09 -9.62
C PRO A 98 -8.81 4.37 -10.32
N SER A 99 -10.08 4.74 -10.15
CA SER A 99 -10.64 6.01 -10.62
C SER A 99 -11.09 6.84 -9.42
N TYR A 100 -10.44 7.98 -9.19
CA TYR A 100 -10.68 8.82 -8.01
C TYR A 100 -11.80 9.84 -8.22
N PRO A 101 -12.62 10.14 -7.14
CA PRO A 101 -12.54 9.50 -5.84
C PRO A 101 -12.89 8.00 -5.92
N GLN A 102 -12.07 7.15 -5.29
CA GLN A 102 -12.23 5.70 -5.33
C GLN A 102 -13.02 5.22 -4.11
N ASN A 103 -14.13 4.52 -4.33
CA ASN A 103 -14.84 3.84 -3.25
C ASN A 103 -14.16 2.50 -2.96
N VAL A 104 -13.72 2.29 -1.73
CA VAL A 104 -13.10 1.05 -1.25
C VAL A 104 -14.06 0.40 -0.27
N LYS A 105 -14.80 -0.61 -0.75
CA LYS A 105 -15.83 -1.29 0.04
C LYS A 105 -15.28 -1.95 1.29
N THR A 106 -14.11 -2.60 1.18
CA THR A 106 -13.42 -3.25 2.31
C THR A 106 -13.22 -2.30 3.48
N LEU A 107 -12.80 -1.06 3.21
CA LEU A 107 -12.57 -0.04 4.23
C LEU A 107 -13.83 0.80 4.50
N ASN A 108 -14.93 0.54 3.79
CA ASN A 108 -16.17 1.33 3.84
C ASN A 108 -15.92 2.84 3.73
N MET A 109 -14.99 3.24 2.87
CA MET A 109 -14.61 4.64 2.70
C MET A 109 -14.40 5.03 1.24
N THR A 110 -14.39 6.33 0.99
CA THR A 110 -14.05 6.91 -0.32
C THR A 110 -12.72 7.63 -0.22
N ILE A 111 -11.76 7.23 -1.03
CA ILE A 111 -10.39 7.78 -1.05
C ILE A 111 -10.31 8.84 -2.16
N PRO A 112 -10.06 10.12 -1.82
CA PRO A 112 -9.89 11.19 -2.80
C PRO A 112 -8.42 11.37 -3.22
N LEU A 113 -8.21 12.08 -4.33
CA LEU A 113 -6.94 12.76 -4.60
C LEU A 113 -7.00 14.14 -3.96
N GLU A 114 -6.15 14.40 -2.98
CA GLU A 114 -6.16 15.63 -2.23
C GLU A 114 -4.74 16.10 -1.90
N ARG A 115 -4.56 17.44 -1.81
CA ARG A 115 -3.28 18.01 -1.36
C ARG A 115 -2.98 17.62 0.08
N PHE A 116 -1.73 17.79 0.49
CA PHE A 116 -1.33 17.66 1.89
C PHE A 116 -2.12 18.63 2.79
N CYS A 117 -2.96 18.10 3.63
CA CYS A 117 -3.76 18.82 4.61
C CYS A 117 -4.17 17.85 5.72
N LYS A 118 -4.81 18.39 6.78
CA LYS A 118 -5.28 17.53 7.88
C LYS A 118 -6.25 16.45 7.42
N ASP A 119 -7.15 16.80 6.50
CA ASP A 119 -8.19 15.87 6.01
C ASP A 119 -7.56 14.72 5.18
N SER A 120 -6.55 15.01 4.35
CA SER A 120 -5.85 13.95 3.61
C SER A 120 -5.08 13.01 4.55
N ILE A 121 -4.41 13.56 5.59
CA ILE A 121 -3.73 12.75 6.60
C ILE A 121 -4.74 11.95 7.43
N ASP A 122 -5.89 12.52 7.79
CA ASP A 122 -6.97 11.77 8.47
C ASP A 122 -7.48 10.62 7.58
N THR A 123 -7.59 10.84 6.25
CA THR A 123 -7.91 9.78 5.29
C THR A 123 -6.85 8.68 5.29
N PHE A 124 -5.55 9.03 5.30
CA PHE A 124 -4.46 8.05 5.32
C PHE A 124 -4.44 7.24 6.62
N ILE A 125 -4.70 7.88 7.76
CA ILE A 125 -4.87 7.20 9.05
C ILE A 125 -6.02 6.18 9.00
N GLU A 126 -7.14 6.50 8.34
CA GLU A 126 -8.26 5.55 8.19
C GLU A 126 -7.93 4.40 7.24
N ILE A 127 -7.16 4.62 6.16
CA ILE A 127 -6.69 3.57 5.25
C ILE A 127 -5.82 2.56 6.01
N GLU A 128 -4.88 3.05 6.81
CA GLU A 128 -3.87 2.25 7.50
C GLU A 128 -4.31 1.82 8.90
N ARG A 129 -5.58 2.01 9.25
CA ARG A 129 -6.07 1.71 10.60
C ARG A 129 -5.95 0.24 10.93
N PRO A 130 -5.19 -0.13 11.97
CA PRO A 130 -5.14 -1.51 12.45
C PRO A 130 -6.51 -2.00 12.92
N ASP A 131 -6.73 -3.31 12.84
CA ASP A 131 -7.92 -3.92 13.41
C ASP A 131 -7.96 -3.75 14.93
N ASP A 132 -9.14 -3.38 15.46
CA ASP A 132 -9.38 -3.26 16.90
C ASP A 132 -9.41 -4.63 17.61
N GLU A 133 -9.64 -5.70 16.86
CA GLU A 133 -9.59 -7.07 17.37
C GLU A 133 -8.16 -7.61 17.22
N VAL A 134 -7.51 -7.79 18.34
CA VAL A 134 -6.16 -8.37 18.44
C VAL A 134 -6.02 -9.54 17.47
N HIS A 135 -5.04 -9.49 16.57
CA HIS A 135 -4.66 -10.54 15.61
C HIS A 135 -4.27 -11.88 16.30
N SER A 136 -5.03 -12.34 17.26
CA SER A 136 -4.77 -13.60 17.98
C SER A 136 -5.46 -14.79 17.36
N GLN A 137 -6.36 -14.58 16.39
CA GLN A 137 -6.99 -15.66 15.63
C GLN A 137 -7.21 -15.22 14.18
N PRO A 138 -6.76 -16.00 13.18
CA PRO A 138 -7.14 -15.79 11.79
C PRO A 138 -8.66 -15.74 11.70
N CYS A 139 -9.18 -14.79 10.92
CA CYS A 139 -10.60 -14.46 10.79
C CYS A 139 -11.56 -15.64 10.95
N ALA A 140 -12.13 -15.82 12.13
CA ALA A 140 -13.20 -16.79 12.34
C ALA A 140 -14.50 -16.40 11.61
N GLY A 141 -14.49 -15.35 10.77
CA GLY A 141 -15.69 -14.82 10.16
C GLY A 141 -15.58 -14.18 8.77
N CYS A 142 -14.40 -13.83 8.27
CA CYS A 142 -14.25 -13.14 6.98
C CYS A 142 -14.13 -14.13 5.82
N CYS A 143 -15.08 -14.13 4.92
CA CYS A 143 -15.16 -15.05 3.78
C CYS A 143 -15.17 -14.38 2.42
N HIS A 144 -15.34 -13.09 2.37
CA HIS A 144 -15.31 -12.30 1.16
C HIS A 144 -14.45 -11.06 1.37
N PHE A 145 -13.87 -10.57 0.28
CA PHE A 145 -13.15 -9.30 0.25
C PHE A 145 -13.97 -8.15 0.89
N ASP A 146 -15.28 -8.15 0.65
CA ASP A 146 -16.20 -7.14 1.17
C ASP A 146 -16.49 -7.26 2.68
N ASP A 147 -16.06 -8.33 3.35
CA ASP A 147 -16.29 -8.60 4.79
C ASP A 147 -15.08 -8.22 5.67
N ALA A 148 -13.89 -8.07 5.07
CA ALA A 148 -12.72 -7.59 5.79
C ALA A 148 -12.93 -6.12 6.21
N LYS A 149 -12.52 -5.79 7.44
CA LYS A 149 -12.67 -4.43 8.01
C LYS A 149 -11.34 -3.67 8.03
N SER A 150 -10.23 -4.34 7.77
CA SER A 150 -8.90 -3.76 7.65
C SER A 150 -8.11 -4.46 6.55
N ILE A 151 -6.98 -3.85 6.17
CA ILE A 151 -6.06 -4.42 5.19
C ILE A 151 -5.45 -5.71 5.74
N ALA A 152 -5.06 -5.75 7.02
CA ALA A 152 -4.52 -6.95 7.64
C ALA A 152 -5.53 -8.11 7.65
N GLN A 153 -6.80 -7.87 8.00
CA GLN A 153 -7.84 -8.91 7.93
C GLN A 153 -7.98 -9.49 6.51
N PHE A 154 -7.86 -8.63 5.50
CA PHE A 154 -7.90 -9.08 4.12
C PHE A 154 -6.70 -9.97 3.77
N TYR A 155 -5.49 -9.60 4.18
CA TYR A 155 -4.30 -10.42 3.97
C TYR A 155 -4.31 -11.70 4.83
N ASP A 156 -4.88 -11.68 6.03
CA ASP A 156 -5.08 -12.89 6.83
C ASP A 156 -6.01 -13.90 6.13
N LEU A 157 -7.04 -13.43 5.42
CA LEU A 157 -7.87 -14.29 4.59
C LEU A 157 -7.04 -14.97 3.48
N ILE A 158 -6.13 -14.25 2.83
CA ILE A 158 -5.22 -14.80 1.82
C ILE A 158 -4.28 -15.85 2.45
N LYS A 159 -3.68 -15.56 3.62
CA LYS A 159 -2.84 -16.50 4.37
C LYS A 159 -3.56 -17.79 4.71
N CYS A 160 -4.81 -17.69 5.19
CA CYS A 160 -5.65 -18.85 5.45
C CYS A 160 -5.90 -19.67 4.19
N GLY A 161 -6.21 -19.00 3.06
CA GLY A 161 -6.40 -19.68 1.77
C GLY A 161 -5.15 -20.41 1.28
N LEU A 162 -3.98 -19.76 1.34
CA LEU A 162 -2.69 -20.36 1.01
C LEU A 162 -2.42 -21.62 1.87
N THR A 163 -2.62 -21.51 3.18
CA THR A 163 -2.39 -22.61 4.12
C THR A 163 -3.36 -23.77 3.86
N ASP A 164 -4.66 -23.48 3.77
CA ASP A 164 -5.67 -24.51 3.56
C ASP A 164 -5.47 -25.27 2.24
N LEU A 165 -5.22 -24.57 1.14
CA LEU A 165 -5.02 -25.19 -0.17
C LEU A 165 -3.68 -25.93 -0.28
N SER A 166 -2.64 -25.45 0.41
CA SER A 166 -1.34 -26.10 0.43
C SER A 166 -1.32 -27.36 1.29
N GLU A 167 -1.94 -27.35 2.50
CA GLU A 167 -1.93 -28.47 3.42
C GLU A 167 -2.97 -29.55 3.09
N ASN A 168 -4.16 -29.16 2.59
CA ASN A 168 -5.27 -30.06 2.34
C ASN A 168 -5.43 -30.41 0.85
N GLY A 169 -4.66 -29.77 -0.03
CA GLY A 169 -4.65 -30.04 -1.47
C GLY A 169 -3.91 -31.32 -1.84
N THR A 170 -4.32 -31.96 -2.92
CA THR A 170 -3.63 -33.15 -3.47
C THR A 170 -2.48 -32.77 -4.42
N LYS A 171 -2.33 -31.50 -4.75
CA LYS A 171 -1.31 -30.97 -5.65
C LYS A 171 -0.58 -29.81 -4.98
N ASN A 172 0.69 -29.64 -5.35
CA ASN A 172 1.42 -28.42 -5.02
C ASN A 172 0.74 -27.22 -5.69
N ILE A 173 0.40 -26.18 -4.92
CA ILE A 173 -0.19 -24.95 -5.45
C ILE A 173 0.88 -23.96 -5.92
N PHE A 174 2.14 -24.14 -5.53
CA PHE A 174 3.30 -23.31 -5.91
C PHE A 174 3.97 -23.91 -7.15
N ASP A 175 3.26 -23.90 -8.27
CA ASP A 175 3.69 -24.44 -9.56
C ASP A 175 3.88 -23.36 -10.64
N GLY A 176 3.82 -22.09 -10.22
CA GLY A 176 4.05 -20.94 -11.10
C GLY A 176 5.50 -20.80 -11.55
N ASP A 177 5.69 -20.07 -12.65
CA ASP A 177 7.02 -19.81 -13.23
C ASP A 177 7.82 -18.82 -12.34
N PRO A 178 8.95 -19.24 -11.73
CA PRO A 178 9.75 -18.38 -10.86
C PRO A 178 10.38 -17.20 -11.60
N GLU A 179 10.66 -17.30 -12.89
CA GLU A 179 11.24 -16.22 -13.71
C GLU A 179 10.30 -15.03 -13.89
N ARG A 180 9.02 -15.18 -13.52
CA ARG A 180 8.05 -14.08 -13.58
C ARG A 180 8.09 -13.18 -12.34
N GLN A 181 8.79 -13.58 -11.31
CA GLN A 181 8.87 -12.85 -10.06
C GLN A 181 9.95 -11.77 -10.08
N ILE A 182 9.76 -10.73 -9.28
CA ILE A 182 10.75 -9.69 -9.02
C ILE A 182 11.64 -10.19 -7.88
N GLY A 183 12.94 -10.31 -8.14
CA GLY A 183 13.93 -10.76 -7.14
C GLY A 183 14.68 -9.60 -6.48
N PRO A 184 15.50 -9.90 -5.45
CA PRO A 184 16.33 -8.91 -4.76
C PRO A 184 17.31 -8.17 -5.67
N GLU A 185 17.76 -8.81 -6.74
CA GLU A 185 18.71 -8.24 -7.71
C GLU A 185 18.07 -7.18 -8.63
N GLN A 186 16.73 -7.25 -8.84
CA GLN A 186 15.98 -6.27 -9.62
C GLN A 186 15.38 -5.17 -8.74
N TYR A 187 15.04 -5.51 -7.50
CA TYR A 187 14.46 -4.57 -6.55
C TYR A 187 15.57 -3.86 -5.78
N TYR A 188 15.73 -2.57 -5.99
CA TYR A 188 16.85 -1.78 -5.46
C TYR A 188 16.81 -1.50 -3.93
N GLY A 189 16.02 -2.27 -3.18
CA GLY A 189 16.04 -2.30 -1.72
C GLY A 189 15.39 -1.10 -1.02
N SER A 190 14.47 -0.42 -1.70
CA SER A 190 13.74 0.69 -1.12
C SER A 190 12.40 0.21 -0.54
N GLY A 191 12.12 0.55 0.72
CA GLY A 191 10.88 0.16 1.39
C GLY A 191 10.91 -1.24 2.04
N GLY A 192 12.02 -1.97 2.04
CA GLY A 192 12.12 -3.27 2.72
C GLY A 192 12.70 -4.40 1.86
N VAL A 193 12.37 -5.65 2.18
CA VAL A 193 12.95 -6.83 1.55
C VAL A 193 11.94 -7.50 0.61
N ILE A 194 12.27 -7.52 -0.68
CA ILE A 194 11.50 -8.32 -1.64
C ILE A 194 11.77 -9.81 -1.43
N THR A 195 10.73 -10.62 -1.32
CA THR A 195 10.79 -12.06 -1.13
C THR A 195 10.46 -12.79 -2.43
N HIS A 196 11.35 -13.67 -2.88
CA HIS A 196 11.03 -14.63 -3.93
C HIS A 196 10.21 -15.77 -3.33
N VAL A 197 9.03 -16.03 -3.89
CA VAL A 197 8.05 -16.97 -3.33
C VAL A 197 8.12 -18.30 -4.07
N SER A 198 8.42 -19.38 -3.35
CA SER A 198 8.53 -20.75 -3.91
C SER A 198 7.69 -21.80 -3.17
N ASP A 199 7.19 -21.44 -1.97
CA ASP A 199 6.46 -22.34 -1.08
C ASP A 199 5.59 -21.55 -0.10
N LEU A 200 4.84 -22.27 0.75
CA LEU A 200 3.97 -21.67 1.76
C LEU A 200 4.74 -20.76 2.74
N THR A 201 5.93 -21.15 3.14
CA THR A 201 6.72 -20.39 4.13
C THR A 201 7.12 -19.03 3.57
N THR A 202 7.64 -19.00 2.35
CA THR A 202 8.04 -17.76 1.67
C THR A 202 6.84 -16.89 1.30
N ALA A 203 5.68 -17.49 0.96
CA ALA A 203 4.43 -16.76 0.73
C ALA A 203 3.92 -16.09 2.00
N ILE A 204 3.92 -16.80 3.13
CA ILE A 204 3.53 -16.24 4.42
C ILE A 204 4.50 -15.13 4.85
N THR A 205 5.80 -15.31 4.65
CA THR A 205 6.82 -14.27 4.94
C THR A 205 6.54 -13.00 4.14
N ALA A 206 6.23 -13.12 2.85
CA ALA A 206 5.91 -11.96 2.00
C ALA A 206 4.66 -11.20 2.50
N ILE A 207 3.62 -11.94 2.93
CA ILE A 207 2.39 -11.32 3.43
C ILE A 207 2.59 -10.72 4.83
N ASP A 208 3.38 -11.37 5.70
CA ASP A 208 3.69 -10.84 7.03
C ASP A 208 4.50 -9.54 6.96
N GLU A 209 5.35 -9.38 5.93
CA GLU A 209 6.03 -8.11 5.63
C GLU A 209 5.01 -6.99 5.34
N ILE A 210 4.03 -7.25 4.47
CA ILE A 210 2.98 -6.28 4.11
C ILE A 210 2.18 -5.87 5.35
N ILE A 211 1.67 -6.84 6.11
CA ILE A 211 0.87 -6.57 7.32
C ILE A 211 1.68 -5.79 8.36
N GLY A 212 2.94 -6.22 8.59
CA GLY A 212 3.80 -5.61 9.59
C GLY A 212 4.16 -4.16 9.30
N GLN A 213 4.38 -3.81 8.03
CA GLN A 213 4.68 -2.44 7.62
C GLN A 213 3.44 -1.54 7.68
N GLY A 214 2.27 -2.02 7.25
CA GLY A 214 1.02 -1.25 7.24
C GLY A 214 0.48 -1.00 8.65
N GLU A 215 0.04 -2.04 9.31
CA GLU A 215 -0.68 -1.96 10.59
C GLU A 215 0.21 -2.15 11.83
N GLY A 216 1.44 -2.67 11.64
CA GLY A 216 2.36 -3.02 12.72
C GLY A 216 2.22 -4.47 13.18
N ILE A 217 3.18 -4.90 14.00
CA ILE A 217 3.09 -6.22 14.65
C ILE A 217 2.12 -6.17 15.84
N PRO A 218 1.51 -7.30 16.23
CA PRO A 218 0.57 -7.33 17.34
C PRO A 218 1.10 -6.65 18.62
N HIS A 219 0.30 -5.75 19.17
CA HIS A 219 0.62 -4.99 20.39
C HIS A 219 1.84 -4.05 20.30
N SER A 220 2.24 -3.65 19.10
CA SER A 220 3.38 -2.77 18.89
C SER A 220 3.05 -1.65 17.89
N ILE A 221 3.72 -0.52 18.04
CA ILE A 221 3.70 0.57 17.04
C ILE A 221 4.70 0.32 15.91
N TRP A 222 5.58 -0.67 16.05
CA TRP A 222 6.69 -0.92 15.13
C TRP A 222 6.27 -1.75 13.93
N ALA A 223 6.81 -1.42 12.77
CA ALA A 223 6.81 -2.28 11.59
C ALA A 223 7.60 -3.57 11.91
N GLY A 224 7.08 -4.74 11.52
CA GLY A 224 7.59 -6.04 11.95
C GLY A 224 8.96 -6.45 11.42
N SER A 225 9.36 -5.89 10.34
CA SER A 225 10.56 -6.23 9.59
C SER A 225 11.67 -5.27 9.89
N GLY A 226 12.51 -5.37 10.75
CA GLY A 226 13.73 -4.60 10.98
C GLY A 226 13.99 -3.35 10.11
N PRO A 227 15.13 -2.69 10.18
CA PRO A 227 15.36 -1.41 9.52
C PRO A 227 15.27 -1.53 8.00
N THR A 228 14.19 -1.02 7.42
CA THR A 228 13.93 -1.00 5.97
C THR A 228 14.87 -0.05 5.20
N THR A 229 15.55 0.86 5.90
CA THR A 229 16.40 1.90 5.31
C THR A 229 17.90 1.57 5.31
N GLY A 230 18.30 0.34 5.70
CA GLY A 230 19.72 -0.03 5.84
C GLY A 230 20.46 0.70 6.97
N ARG A 231 19.74 1.50 7.77
CA ARG A 231 20.25 2.09 9.01
C ARG A 231 19.84 1.18 10.16
N ALA A 232 20.81 0.45 10.69
CA ALA A 232 20.63 -0.55 11.75
C ALA A 232 20.02 0.00 13.07
N ASP A 233 19.81 1.29 13.18
CA ASP A 233 19.53 1.99 14.43
C ASP A 233 18.12 2.62 14.46
N TYR A 234 17.31 2.50 13.41
CA TYR A 234 15.95 3.05 13.34
C TYR A 234 14.93 1.94 13.16
N LEU A 235 14.25 1.60 14.25
CA LEU A 235 12.98 0.90 14.20
C LEU A 235 11.96 1.88 13.62
N GLU A 236 11.40 1.60 12.47
CA GLU A 236 10.36 2.43 11.87
C GLU A 236 9.00 2.03 12.44
N VAL A 237 8.18 3.02 12.79
CA VAL A 237 6.79 2.75 13.18
C VAL A 237 5.97 2.42 11.93
N ALA A 238 4.92 1.60 12.08
CA ALA A 238 4.05 1.23 10.98
C ALA A 238 3.34 2.45 10.36
N HIS A 239 2.80 2.29 9.14
CA HIS A 239 2.20 3.39 8.34
C HIS A 239 1.18 4.20 9.12
N PHE A 240 0.24 3.52 9.79
CA PHE A 240 -0.76 4.15 10.65
C PHE A 240 -0.14 5.14 11.65
N TYR A 241 0.92 4.72 12.31
CA TYR A 241 1.59 5.54 13.33
C TYR A 241 2.43 6.67 12.72
N ARG A 242 3.03 6.47 11.52
CA ARG A 242 3.72 7.56 10.79
C ARG A 242 2.75 8.69 10.42
N PHE A 243 1.53 8.35 9.98
CA PHE A 243 0.51 9.35 9.71
C PHE A 243 -0.02 10.02 10.98
N LEU A 244 -0.11 9.28 12.10
CA LEU A 244 -0.42 9.88 13.40
C LEU A 244 0.66 10.84 13.88
N GLU A 245 1.94 10.58 13.65
CA GLU A 245 3.03 11.54 13.94
C GLU A 245 2.81 12.86 13.23
N ILE A 246 2.55 12.82 11.92
CA ILE A 246 2.25 14.02 11.12
C ILE A 246 1.01 14.73 11.66
N ARG A 247 -0.07 13.99 11.90
CA ARG A 247 -1.35 14.53 12.32
C ARG A 247 -1.30 15.18 13.70
N LYS A 248 -0.50 14.63 14.61
CA LYS A 248 -0.31 15.11 15.97
C LYS A 248 0.90 16.06 16.12
N GLU A 249 1.65 16.28 15.03
CA GLU A 249 2.84 17.13 15.00
C GLU A 249 3.86 16.70 16.07
N ARG A 250 4.04 15.37 16.23
CA ARG A 250 4.87 14.78 17.27
C ARG A 250 5.34 13.37 16.90
N ARG A 251 6.58 13.04 17.24
CA ARG A 251 7.15 11.70 17.06
C ARG A 251 6.70 10.74 18.17
N TYR A 252 6.68 9.46 17.86
CA TYR A 252 6.67 8.42 18.88
C TYR A 252 8.01 8.38 19.60
N SER A 253 7.99 8.18 20.95
CA SER A 253 9.20 8.07 21.76
C SER A 253 9.80 6.67 21.74
N GLY A 254 9.04 5.68 21.25
CA GLY A 254 9.41 4.28 21.31
C GLY A 254 9.07 3.56 22.61
N HIS A 255 8.48 4.26 23.56
CA HIS A 255 8.03 3.72 24.85
C HIS A 255 6.52 3.55 24.93
N GLU A 256 5.81 3.96 23.90
CA GLU A 256 4.37 3.80 23.80
C GLU A 256 4.02 2.33 23.68
N THR A 257 3.06 1.88 24.48
CA THR A 257 2.52 0.52 24.42
C THR A 257 1.15 0.54 23.79
N VAL A 258 0.89 -0.38 22.87
CA VAL A 258 -0.43 -0.59 22.28
C VAL A 258 -1.27 -1.37 23.29
N PRO A 259 -2.35 -0.77 23.86
CA PRO A 259 -3.19 -1.50 24.81
C PRO A 259 -3.92 -2.65 24.11
N PRO A 260 -4.08 -3.80 24.78
CA PRO A 260 -4.91 -4.86 24.24
C PRO A 260 -6.37 -4.39 24.16
N ALA A 261 -6.97 -4.54 22.98
CA ALA A 261 -8.42 -4.60 22.73
C ALA A 261 -9.32 -3.53 23.40
N ASN A 262 -9.04 -2.24 23.26
CA ASN A 262 -10.01 -1.21 23.67
C ASN A 262 -10.18 -0.05 22.67
N GLY A 263 -9.77 -0.24 21.41
CA GLY A 263 -9.96 0.74 20.33
C GLY A 263 -9.18 2.05 20.51
N LYS A 264 -8.23 2.13 21.43
CA LYS A 264 -7.41 3.32 21.68
C LYS A 264 -5.96 3.04 21.31
N TYR A 265 -5.52 3.64 20.21
CA TYR A 265 -4.11 3.63 19.84
C TYR A 265 -3.33 4.63 20.69
N PRO A 266 -2.07 4.32 21.05
CA PRO A 266 -1.22 5.28 21.78
C PRO A 266 -1.01 6.51 20.91
N LEU A 267 -1.05 7.69 21.55
CA LEU A 267 -0.65 8.93 20.89
C LEU A 267 0.87 9.12 20.99
N PRO A 268 1.50 9.78 20.00
CA PRO A 268 2.92 10.04 20.03
C PRO A 268 3.29 10.98 21.20
N THR A 269 4.33 10.64 21.96
CA THR A 269 4.77 11.37 23.17
C THR A 269 6.18 11.95 23.06
N GLY A 270 6.92 11.64 21.98
CA GLY A 270 8.30 12.06 21.77
C GLY A 270 8.47 13.52 21.35
N GLU A 271 9.46 13.81 20.55
CA GLU A 271 9.80 15.17 20.11
C GLU A 271 8.72 15.79 19.22
N ARG A 272 8.67 17.12 19.18
CA ARG A 272 7.79 17.84 18.27
C ARG A 272 8.24 17.67 16.83
N MET A 273 7.30 17.42 15.93
CA MET A 273 7.45 17.46 14.49
C MET A 273 6.92 18.80 13.98
N HIS A 274 7.71 19.52 13.22
CA HIS A 274 7.22 20.78 12.64
C HIS A 274 6.44 20.50 11.35
N VAL A 275 5.15 20.85 11.34
CA VAL A 275 4.27 20.71 10.17
C VAL A 275 3.68 22.06 9.79
N SER A 276 4.05 22.56 8.62
CA SER A 276 3.47 23.77 8.03
C SER A 276 2.36 23.39 7.03
N TRP A 277 1.12 23.42 7.48
CA TRP A 277 -0.06 23.07 6.67
C TRP A 277 -0.34 24.05 5.52
N GLY A 278 0.23 25.25 5.56
CA GLY A 278 0.09 26.29 4.53
C GLY A 278 1.12 26.24 3.40
N ASP A 279 2.23 25.51 3.58
CA ASP A 279 3.31 25.43 2.61
C ASP A 279 3.04 24.37 1.54
N VAL A 280 1.88 24.48 0.89
CA VAL A 280 1.40 23.56 -0.14
C VAL A 280 0.89 24.30 -1.36
N TYR A 281 0.89 23.63 -2.49
CA TYR A 281 0.14 24.09 -3.67
C TYR A 281 -1.36 23.85 -3.38
N PRO A 282 -2.24 24.83 -3.61
CA PRO A 282 -3.68 24.70 -3.37
C PRO A 282 -4.37 23.85 -4.45
N MET A 283 -3.89 22.63 -4.66
CA MET A 283 -4.39 21.69 -5.66
C MET A 283 -5.88 21.44 -5.47
N ARG A 284 -6.65 21.51 -6.56
CA ARG A 284 -8.05 21.09 -6.59
C ARG A 284 -8.19 19.64 -6.15
N LYS A 285 -9.18 19.37 -5.28
CA LYS A 285 -9.51 18.01 -4.87
C LYS A 285 -10.12 17.23 -6.03
N ASN A 286 -9.68 15.98 -6.21
CA ASN A 286 -10.10 15.07 -7.28
C ASN A 286 -10.05 15.70 -8.69
N PRO A 287 -8.89 16.21 -9.13
CA PRO A 287 -8.77 16.86 -10.43
C PRO A 287 -9.08 15.85 -11.55
N LYS A 288 -9.70 16.34 -12.64
CA LYS A 288 -10.00 15.54 -13.82
C LYS A 288 -9.54 16.26 -15.09
N MET A 289 -9.10 15.50 -16.09
CA MET A 289 -8.83 16.08 -17.43
C MET A 289 -10.06 16.78 -18.00
N ALA A 290 -11.25 16.24 -17.73
CA ALA A 290 -12.52 16.81 -18.18
C ALA A 290 -12.84 18.20 -17.61
N ASP A 291 -12.22 18.60 -16.49
CA ASP A 291 -12.39 19.93 -15.90
C ASP A 291 -11.59 21.00 -16.63
N LEU A 292 -10.72 20.63 -17.56
CA LEU A 292 -9.79 21.54 -18.23
C LEU A 292 -10.34 21.94 -19.61
N PRO A 293 -10.15 23.22 -20.03
CA PRO A 293 -10.66 23.70 -21.30
C PRO A 293 -10.08 22.91 -22.48
N SER A 294 -10.96 22.52 -23.41
CA SER A 294 -10.57 21.78 -24.61
C SER A 294 -9.51 22.54 -25.42
N GLY A 295 -8.46 21.83 -25.84
CA GLY A 295 -7.36 22.39 -26.64
C GLY A 295 -6.38 23.27 -25.88
N SER A 296 -6.58 23.50 -24.57
CA SER A 296 -5.70 24.33 -23.75
C SER A 296 -4.33 23.68 -23.51
N GLU A 297 -3.31 24.49 -23.24
CA GLU A 297 -1.97 24.01 -22.89
C GLU A 297 -1.97 23.23 -21.58
N VAL A 298 -2.80 23.62 -20.62
CA VAL A 298 -2.93 22.88 -19.35
C VAL A 298 -3.54 21.49 -19.55
N LEU A 299 -4.52 21.34 -20.45
CA LEU A 299 -5.06 20.02 -20.80
C LEU A 299 -4.00 19.14 -21.47
N LYS A 300 -3.17 19.70 -22.37
CA LYS A 300 -2.05 18.95 -22.98
C LYS A 300 -1.06 18.44 -21.93
N LYS A 301 -0.72 19.25 -20.93
CA LYS A 301 0.14 18.84 -19.81
C LYS A 301 -0.51 17.75 -18.95
N SER A 302 -1.80 17.86 -18.66
CA SER A 302 -2.55 16.82 -17.94
C SER A 302 -2.61 15.51 -18.72
N ILE A 303 -2.81 15.57 -20.05
CA ILE A 303 -2.73 14.37 -20.91
C ILE A 303 -1.32 13.77 -20.89
N ALA A 304 -0.26 14.59 -20.92
CA ALA A 304 1.11 14.11 -20.85
C ALA A 304 1.37 13.36 -19.53
N PHE A 305 0.96 13.94 -18.40
CA PHE A 305 1.02 13.28 -17.10
C PHE A 305 0.31 11.92 -17.09
N ASN A 306 -0.90 11.86 -17.59
CA ASN A 306 -1.70 10.61 -17.59
C ASN A 306 -1.13 9.57 -18.58
N ARG A 307 -0.45 9.98 -19.65
CA ARG A 307 0.33 9.07 -20.51
C ARG A 307 1.54 8.50 -19.77
N THR A 308 2.31 9.33 -19.08
CA THR A 308 3.43 8.87 -18.24
C THR A 308 2.96 7.90 -17.16
N TYR A 309 1.80 8.16 -16.52
CA TYR A 309 1.19 7.24 -15.57
C TYR A 309 0.79 5.91 -16.24
N THR A 310 0.17 5.95 -17.41
CA THR A 310 -0.17 4.76 -18.18
C THR A 310 1.07 3.96 -18.58
N ASP A 311 2.14 4.64 -19.02
CA ASP A 311 3.42 4.00 -19.36
C ASP A 311 4.10 3.37 -18.14
N LEU A 312 3.97 3.99 -16.95
CA LEU A 312 4.42 3.41 -15.70
C LEU A 312 3.69 2.08 -15.42
N LEU A 313 2.36 2.08 -15.47
CA LEU A 313 1.57 0.88 -15.21
C LEU A 313 1.86 -0.24 -16.24
N ASN A 314 2.01 0.11 -17.51
CA ASN A 314 2.41 -0.84 -18.56
C ASN A 314 3.79 -1.44 -18.28
N THR A 315 4.75 -0.61 -17.83
CA THR A 315 6.09 -1.07 -17.49
C THR A 315 6.09 -1.98 -16.27
N LEU A 316 5.34 -1.62 -15.22
CA LEU A 316 5.17 -2.45 -14.02
C LEU A 316 4.47 -3.78 -14.33
N ASN A 317 3.43 -3.75 -15.17
CA ASN A 317 2.76 -4.98 -15.61
C ASN A 317 3.71 -5.95 -16.32
N LEU A 318 4.57 -5.45 -17.18
CA LEU A 318 5.60 -6.28 -17.83
C LEU A 318 6.64 -6.80 -16.82
N ALA A 319 7.05 -5.95 -15.87
CA ALA A 319 8.01 -6.32 -14.85
C ALA A 319 7.50 -7.47 -13.97
N MET A 320 6.24 -7.38 -13.55
CA MET A 320 5.57 -8.41 -12.74
C MET A 320 5.21 -9.68 -13.54
N ASN A 321 5.45 -9.70 -14.86
CA ASN A 321 5.09 -10.80 -15.75
C ASN A 321 6.27 -11.29 -16.61
N GLY A 322 7.45 -11.48 -15.98
CA GLY A 322 8.62 -12.11 -16.61
C GLY A 322 9.61 -11.15 -17.26
N LYS A 323 9.53 -9.86 -16.94
CA LYS A 323 10.56 -8.87 -17.32
C LYS A 323 10.99 -8.04 -16.10
N PRO A 324 11.46 -8.68 -15.01
CA PRO A 324 11.70 -8.01 -13.73
C PRO A 324 12.73 -6.86 -13.81
N ASP A 325 13.68 -6.92 -14.75
CA ASP A 325 14.66 -5.84 -14.98
C ASP A 325 14.01 -4.48 -15.35
N LEU A 326 12.74 -4.48 -15.81
CA LEU A 326 12.01 -3.25 -16.10
C LEU A 326 11.65 -2.44 -14.84
N ILE A 327 11.76 -3.01 -13.64
CA ILE A 327 11.58 -2.26 -12.38
C ILE A 327 12.52 -1.05 -12.33
N MET A 328 13.78 -1.22 -12.72
CA MET A 328 14.74 -0.11 -12.75
C MET A 328 14.34 0.98 -13.74
N LYS A 329 13.73 0.62 -14.86
CA LYS A 329 13.19 1.58 -15.82
C LYS A 329 11.99 2.36 -15.24
N SER A 330 11.15 1.70 -14.44
CA SER A 330 9.98 2.35 -13.83
C SER A 330 10.37 3.49 -12.88
N VAL A 331 11.53 3.41 -12.23
CA VAL A 331 12.06 4.48 -11.36
C VAL A 331 12.23 5.79 -12.13
N GLY A 332 12.79 5.74 -13.33
CA GLY A 332 12.93 6.93 -14.20
C GLY A 332 11.57 7.53 -14.56
N ILE A 333 10.58 6.69 -14.86
CA ILE A 333 9.20 7.13 -15.16
C ILE A 333 8.54 7.75 -13.92
N MET A 334 8.77 7.21 -12.73
CA MET A 334 8.26 7.77 -11.46
C MET A 334 8.82 9.19 -11.20
N TYR A 335 10.09 9.43 -11.48
CA TYR A 335 10.67 10.79 -11.39
C TYR A 335 10.03 11.75 -12.39
N GLU A 336 9.84 11.33 -13.63
CA GLU A 336 9.15 12.13 -14.64
C GLU A 336 7.72 12.47 -14.19
N LEU A 337 6.99 11.48 -13.69
CA LEU A 337 5.65 11.66 -13.16
C LEU A 337 5.61 12.70 -12.03
N LYS A 338 6.57 12.65 -11.09
CA LYS A 338 6.73 13.65 -10.03
C LYS A 338 6.87 15.06 -10.57
N TYR A 339 7.77 15.27 -11.52
CA TYR A 339 8.01 16.62 -12.08
C TYR A 339 6.80 17.14 -12.84
N GLN A 340 6.15 16.31 -13.63
CA GLN A 340 4.91 16.67 -14.34
C GLN A 340 3.77 16.99 -13.37
N ALA A 341 3.63 16.24 -12.27
CA ALA A 341 2.64 16.54 -11.23
C ALA A 341 2.88 17.91 -10.58
N ILE A 342 4.12 18.19 -10.17
CA ILE A 342 4.50 19.49 -9.57
C ILE A 342 4.29 20.63 -10.58
N GLU A 343 4.57 20.41 -11.85
CA GLU A 343 4.31 21.40 -12.89
C GLU A 343 2.81 21.71 -12.99
N LEU A 344 1.94 20.72 -12.98
CA LEU A 344 0.48 20.90 -12.95
C LEU A 344 0.04 21.68 -11.71
N MET A 345 0.57 21.34 -10.54
CA MET A 345 0.22 21.99 -9.27
C MET A 345 0.68 23.47 -9.17
N ARG A 346 1.54 23.92 -10.06
CA ARG A 346 1.95 25.34 -10.18
C ARG A 346 1.04 26.16 -11.09
N ILE A 347 0.14 25.52 -11.84
CA ILE A 347 -0.74 26.19 -12.80
C ILE A 347 -2.06 26.54 -12.11
N PRO A 348 -2.50 27.81 -12.10
CA PRO A 348 -3.83 28.18 -11.59
C PRO A 348 -4.92 27.42 -12.34
N MET A 349 -5.93 26.97 -11.59
CA MET A 349 -7.08 26.29 -12.19
C MET A 349 -7.87 27.26 -13.06
N PRO A 350 -8.14 26.94 -14.34
CA PRO A 350 -8.95 27.79 -15.21
C PRO A 350 -10.29 28.16 -14.56
N GLY A 351 -10.56 29.45 -14.46
CA GLY A 351 -11.79 29.96 -13.87
C GLY A 351 -11.83 29.98 -12.33
N CYS A 352 -10.76 29.55 -11.64
CA CYS A 352 -10.65 29.61 -10.19
C CYS A 352 -9.32 30.26 -9.79
N LYS A 353 -9.36 31.25 -8.88
CA LYS A 353 -8.15 31.96 -8.44
C LYS A 353 -7.47 31.33 -7.22
N ASP A 354 -8.20 30.54 -6.47
CA ASP A 354 -7.78 30.02 -5.17
C ASP A 354 -7.31 28.56 -5.24
N GLU A 355 -7.40 27.95 -6.42
CA GLU A 355 -6.98 26.57 -6.65
C GLU A 355 -6.00 26.45 -7.80
N THR A 356 -5.17 25.41 -7.75
CA THR A 356 -4.32 25.00 -8.86
C THR A 356 -4.78 23.66 -9.45
N VAL A 357 -4.33 23.38 -10.65
CA VAL A 357 -4.51 22.06 -11.29
C VAL A 357 -3.73 21.02 -10.48
N GLY A 358 -4.05 19.77 -10.67
CA GLY A 358 -3.34 18.64 -10.06
C GLY A 358 -3.28 17.42 -10.96
N PRO A 359 -2.48 16.42 -10.60
CA PRO A 359 -2.42 15.14 -11.30
C PRO A 359 -3.72 14.38 -11.08
N SER A 360 -4.31 13.87 -12.16
CA SER A 360 -5.61 13.18 -12.10
C SER A 360 -5.51 11.66 -12.07
N PHE A 361 -4.34 11.08 -12.36
CA PHE A 361 -4.08 9.64 -12.38
C PHE A 361 -5.15 8.87 -13.18
N GLU A 362 -5.49 9.38 -14.37
CA GLU A 362 -6.43 8.74 -15.29
C GLU A 362 -5.67 7.84 -16.28
N PHE A 363 -6.05 6.57 -16.33
CA PHE A 363 -5.46 5.60 -17.25
C PHE A 363 -5.95 5.83 -18.68
N LEU A 364 -5.03 5.90 -19.63
CA LEU A 364 -5.27 6.20 -21.05
C LEU A 364 -5.00 4.97 -21.96
N GLY A 365 -5.29 3.77 -21.43
CA GLY A 365 -5.17 2.52 -22.18
C GLY A 365 -6.40 2.16 -22.97
#